data_b9f13330e2a8a2ab6b86c9ebf5e25214
#
_entry.id   b9f13330e2a8a2ab6b86c9ebf5e25214
#
_cell.length_a   1.000
_cell.length_b   1.000
_cell.length_c   1.000
_cell.angle_alpha   90.00
_cell.angle_beta   90.00
_cell.angle_gamma   90.00
#
_symmetry.space_group_name_H-M   'P 1'
#
loop_
_entity.id
_entity.type
_entity.pdbx_description
1 polymer ?
#
loop_
_entity_poly.entity_id
_entity_poly.type
_entity_poly.pdbx_seq_one_letter_code
_entity_poly.pdbx_strand_id
1 'polypeptide(L)'
;MSWREEAKKRVALEASKHVEDGFIVGLGSGSTAAYVIRAIGQLIQQNSLSILGVPSSSQAMLLAVQSGFPLTTLDEHPCIDLVIDGADEVNKKLDMIKGGGGALTREKIVASSAKKVIIVADETKLVKKLGSFKVPVEVLPFGLARATECIKELGGKPILREGKRKVGAVVTDNGNYIVDVDFGLIDDYKELDMHLKLIPGVIETGLFIGLADVVYVGKPDGIIKMEK
;
A
#
# COMPACT_ATOMS: atom_id res chain seq x y z
N MET A 1 -11.42 -5.51 22.19
CA MET A 1 -10.73 -5.16 20.93
C MET A 1 -9.37 -5.82 20.99
N SER A 2 -8.83 -6.34 19.88
CA SER A 2 -7.49 -6.94 19.92
C SER A 2 -6.42 -5.84 20.04
N TRP A 3 -5.26 -6.17 20.64
CA TRP A 3 -4.14 -5.23 20.73
C TRP A 3 -3.73 -4.67 19.35
N ARG A 4 -3.86 -5.49 18.28
CA ARG A 4 -3.55 -5.05 16.91
C ARG A 4 -4.48 -3.94 16.43
N GLU A 5 -5.76 -4.05 16.72
CA GLU A 5 -6.73 -3.01 16.33
C GLU A 5 -6.47 -1.70 17.08
N GLU A 6 -6.06 -1.79 18.36
CA GLU A 6 -5.66 -0.61 19.13
C GLU A 6 -4.35 0.00 18.61
N ALA A 7 -3.37 -0.85 18.27
CA ALA A 7 -2.12 -0.41 17.66
C ALA A 7 -2.35 0.32 16.34
N LYS A 8 -3.19 -0.22 15.44
CA LYS A 8 -3.57 0.42 14.17
C LYS A 8 -4.23 1.78 14.39
N LYS A 9 -5.14 1.91 15.36
CA LYS A 9 -5.77 3.19 15.70
C LYS A 9 -4.75 4.22 16.17
N ARG A 10 -3.81 3.81 17.05
CA ARG A 10 -2.78 4.70 17.57
C ARG A 10 -1.88 5.24 16.48
N VAL A 11 -1.36 4.37 15.59
CA VAL A 11 -0.49 4.83 14.49
C VAL A 11 -1.26 5.67 13.48
N ALA A 12 -2.53 5.37 13.25
CA ALA A 12 -3.38 6.18 12.38
C ALA A 12 -3.56 7.60 12.93
N LEU A 13 -3.86 7.74 14.22
CA LEU A 13 -3.97 9.06 14.87
C LEU A 13 -2.63 9.80 14.85
N GLU A 14 -1.51 9.11 15.07
CA GLU A 14 -0.19 9.74 15.04
C GLU A 14 0.15 10.23 13.63
N ALA A 15 -0.07 9.41 12.60
CA ALA A 15 0.16 9.79 11.21
C ALA A 15 -0.76 10.93 10.75
N SER A 16 -2.01 10.97 11.23
CA SER A 16 -2.96 12.03 10.88
C SER A 16 -2.54 13.43 11.34
N LYS A 17 -1.66 13.54 12.36
CA LYS A 17 -1.11 14.82 12.83
C LYS A 17 -0.22 15.53 11.80
N HIS A 18 0.22 14.82 10.77
CA HIS A 18 1.03 15.36 9.68
C HIS A 18 0.19 16.01 8.56
N VAL A 19 -1.13 15.89 8.63
CA VAL A 19 -2.01 16.51 7.66
C VAL A 19 -2.19 17.97 8.03
N GLU A 20 -1.93 18.86 7.08
CA GLU A 20 -2.06 20.30 7.24
C GLU A 20 -3.20 20.82 6.36
N ASP A 21 -3.71 21.99 6.70
CA ASP A 21 -4.76 22.65 5.93
C ASP A 21 -4.29 22.97 4.50
N GLY A 22 -5.14 22.76 3.51
CA GLY A 22 -4.82 22.95 2.10
C GLY A 22 -4.10 21.78 1.43
N PHE A 23 -3.73 20.71 2.15
CA PHE A 23 -3.01 19.56 1.57
C PHE A 23 -3.85 18.78 0.56
N ILE A 24 -3.16 18.26 -0.45
CA ILE A 24 -3.61 17.13 -1.28
C ILE A 24 -3.07 15.86 -0.61
N VAL A 25 -3.97 15.00 -0.13
CA VAL A 25 -3.62 13.81 0.66
C VAL A 25 -3.90 12.54 -0.11
N GLY A 26 -2.88 11.74 -0.36
CA GLY A 26 -3.02 10.40 -0.91
C GLY A 26 -3.52 9.42 0.16
N LEU A 27 -4.63 8.77 -0.14
CA LEU A 27 -5.33 7.87 0.76
C LEU A 27 -5.00 6.43 0.43
N GLY A 28 -4.24 5.78 1.32
CA GLY A 28 -3.86 4.38 1.20
C GLY A 28 -5.04 3.41 1.33
N SER A 29 -4.76 2.13 1.11
CA SER A 29 -5.75 1.06 1.10
C SER A 29 -5.55 0.06 2.26
N GLY A 30 -6.60 -0.70 2.58
CA GLY A 30 -6.55 -1.75 3.58
C GLY A 30 -6.95 -1.32 4.99
N SER A 31 -6.82 -2.27 5.94
CA SER A 31 -7.43 -2.13 7.28
C SER A 31 -6.79 -1.04 8.15
N THR A 32 -5.47 -0.80 8.02
CA THR A 32 -4.79 0.24 8.81
C THR A 32 -5.03 1.63 8.21
N ALA A 33 -4.93 1.76 6.88
CA ALA A 33 -5.25 3.00 6.18
C ALA A 33 -6.72 3.44 6.39
N ALA A 34 -7.63 2.48 6.56
CA ALA A 34 -9.03 2.79 6.90
C ALA A 34 -9.19 3.57 8.21
N TYR A 35 -8.34 3.32 9.22
CA TYR A 35 -8.35 4.12 10.46
C TYR A 35 -7.83 5.54 10.22
N VAL A 36 -6.84 5.71 9.34
CA VAL A 36 -6.32 7.02 8.95
C VAL A 36 -7.41 7.85 8.27
N ILE A 37 -8.07 7.28 7.27
CA ILE A 37 -9.15 7.96 6.52
C ILE A 37 -10.26 8.42 7.48
N ARG A 38 -10.68 7.56 8.42
CA ARG A 38 -11.70 7.93 9.41
C ARG A 38 -11.22 9.02 10.36
N ALA A 39 -9.97 8.94 10.83
CA ALA A 39 -9.42 9.94 11.75
C ALA A 39 -9.33 11.32 11.08
N ILE A 40 -8.84 11.38 9.85
CA ILE A 40 -8.78 12.65 9.11
C ILE A 40 -10.20 13.15 8.76
N GLY A 41 -11.11 12.24 8.37
CA GLY A 41 -12.53 12.59 8.13
C GLY A 41 -13.20 13.25 9.33
N GLN A 42 -12.87 12.83 10.55
CA GLN A 42 -13.36 13.49 11.77
C GLN A 42 -12.82 14.93 11.90
N LEU A 43 -11.55 15.16 11.56
CA LEU A 43 -10.97 16.52 11.58
C LEU A 43 -11.63 17.43 10.53
N ILE A 44 -11.94 16.91 9.34
CA ILE A 44 -12.69 17.64 8.30
C ILE A 44 -14.08 18.02 8.80
N GLN A 45 -14.84 17.06 9.36
CA GLN A 45 -16.19 17.28 9.87
C GLN A 45 -16.24 18.30 11.03
N GLN A 46 -15.17 18.43 11.80
CA GLN A 46 -15.02 19.44 12.85
C GLN A 46 -14.59 20.81 12.30
N ASN A 47 -14.54 20.98 10.98
CA ASN A 47 -14.05 22.19 10.29
C ASN A 47 -12.61 22.56 10.67
N SER A 48 -11.82 21.57 11.07
CA SER A 48 -10.42 21.78 11.46
C SER A 48 -9.45 21.69 10.27
N LEU A 49 -9.89 21.14 9.12
CA LEU A 49 -9.08 20.94 7.92
C LEU A 49 -9.91 21.12 6.65
N SER A 50 -9.34 21.81 5.67
CA SER A 50 -9.83 21.91 4.29
C SER A 50 -8.80 21.27 3.36
N ILE A 51 -9.01 20.00 2.97
CA ILE A 51 -8.06 19.19 2.20
C ILE A 51 -8.78 18.44 1.10
N LEU A 52 -8.02 17.94 0.11
CA LEU A 52 -8.53 17.07 -0.95
C LEU A 52 -7.86 15.69 -0.85
N GLY A 53 -8.62 14.62 -1.12
CA GLY A 53 -8.14 13.25 -1.04
C GLY A 53 -7.98 12.58 -2.41
N VAL A 54 -6.84 11.94 -2.65
CA VAL A 54 -6.59 11.09 -3.83
C VAL A 54 -6.59 9.63 -3.38
N PRO A 55 -7.66 8.85 -3.63
CA PRO A 55 -7.75 7.47 -3.17
C PRO A 55 -6.95 6.52 -4.06
N SER A 56 -6.21 5.60 -3.44
CA SER A 56 -5.42 4.56 -4.14
C SER A 56 -6.24 3.31 -4.52
N SER A 57 -7.52 3.25 -4.19
CA SER A 57 -8.41 2.13 -4.53
C SER A 57 -9.88 2.50 -4.41
N SER A 58 -10.75 1.68 -5.01
CA SER A 58 -12.20 1.78 -4.84
C SER A 58 -12.62 1.66 -3.37
N GLN A 59 -11.93 0.84 -2.57
CA GLN A 59 -12.19 0.73 -1.12
C GLN A 59 -11.85 2.05 -0.41
N ALA A 60 -10.70 2.65 -0.70
CA ALA A 60 -10.29 3.92 -0.12
C ALA A 60 -11.24 5.05 -0.53
N MET A 61 -11.66 5.08 -1.79
CA MET A 61 -12.63 6.04 -2.32
C MET A 61 -13.95 5.97 -1.58
N LEU A 62 -14.56 4.79 -1.48
CA LEU A 62 -15.84 4.60 -0.79
C LEU A 62 -15.76 5.03 0.67
N LEU A 63 -14.68 4.67 1.35
CA LEU A 63 -14.47 5.02 2.75
C LEU A 63 -14.26 6.53 2.93
N ALA A 64 -13.53 7.17 2.04
CA ALA A 64 -13.31 8.62 2.06
C ALA A 64 -14.63 9.37 1.89
N VAL A 65 -15.47 9.00 0.91
CA VAL A 65 -16.81 9.57 0.73
C VAL A 65 -17.66 9.41 1.99
N GLN A 66 -17.67 8.21 2.60
CA GLN A 66 -18.41 7.95 3.85
C GLN A 66 -17.88 8.78 5.04
N SER A 67 -16.60 9.15 5.00
CA SER A 67 -15.94 9.96 6.04
C SER A 67 -16.01 11.46 5.78
N GLY A 68 -16.69 11.90 4.70
CA GLY A 68 -16.86 13.31 4.35
C GLY A 68 -15.62 13.94 3.68
N PHE A 69 -14.72 13.15 3.13
CA PHE A 69 -13.57 13.66 2.38
C PHE A 69 -14.01 14.24 1.03
N PRO A 70 -13.66 15.48 0.69
CA PRO A 70 -13.68 15.97 -0.68
C PRO A 70 -12.60 15.24 -1.49
N LEU A 71 -12.97 14.66 -2.64
CA LEU A 71 -12.07 13.88 -3.49
C LEU A 71 -11.58 14.69 -4.67
N THR A 72 -10.37 14.34 -5.13
CA THR A 72 -9.76 14.80 -6.37
C THR A 72 -9.02 13.66 -7.06
N THR A 73 -8.37 13.93 -8.18
CA THR A 73 -7.64 12.96 -9.01
C THR A 73 -6.20 13.39 -9.22
N LEU A 74 -5.35 12.46 -9.66
CA LEU A 74 -3.98 12.79 -10.09
C LEU A 74 -3.94 13.61 -11.38
N ASP A 75 -5.01 13.57 -12.21
CA ASP A 75 -5.11 14.38 -13.42
C ASP A 75 -5.30 15.86 -13.07
N GLU A 76 -6.04 16.16 -11.98
CA GLU A 76 -6.22 17.53 -11.48
C GLU A 76 -5.03 17.96 -10.59
N HIS A 77 -4.52 17.04 -9.77
CA HIS A 77 -3.43 17.29 -8.82
C HIS A 77 -2.33 16.23 -8.96
N PRO A 78 -1.40 16.36 -9.94
CA PRO A 78 -0.36 15.37 -10.19
C PRO A 78 0.72 15.31 -9.08
N CYS A 79 0.77 16.29 -8.19
CA CYS A 79 1.65 16.33 -7.03
C CYS A 79 0.84 16.26 -5.75
N ILE A 80 1.13 15.28 -4.90
CA ILE A 80 0.49 15.05 -3.61
C ILE A 80 1.40 15.59 -2.50
N ASP A 81 0.85 16.27 -1.49
CA ASP A 81 1.66 16.78 -0.38
C ASP A 81 2.05 15.67 0.58
N LEU A 82 1.12 14.78 0.90
CA LEU A 82 1.32 13.70 1.86
C LEU A 82 0.54 12.45 1.44
N VAL A 83 1.18 11.29 1.47
CA VAL A 83 0.52 9.99 1.41
C VAL A 83 0.60 9.30 2.77
N ILE A 84 -0.51 8.71 3.22
CA ILE A 84 -0.53 7.82 4.38
C ILE A 84 -1.12 6.48 3.96
N ASP A 85 -0.32 5.40 4.08
CA ASP A 85 -0.73 4.06 3.63
C ASP A 85 -0.22 2.98 4.59
N GLY A 86 -0.68 1.73 4.40
CA GLY A 86 -0.22 0.56 5.12
C GLY A 86 0.90 -0.21 4.41
N ALA A 87 1.41 -1.27 5.05
CA ALA A 87 2.31 -2.23 4.44
C ALA A 87 2.01 -3.66 4.89
N ASP A 88 2.35 -4.65 4.05
CA ASP A 88 2.28 -6.07 4.40
C ASP A 88 3.57 -6.55 5.07
N GLU A 89 4.72 -6.02 4.64
CA GLU A 89 6.01 -6.09 5.32
C GLU A 89 6.75 -4.76 5.19
N VAL A 90 7.56 -4.43 6.19
CA VAL A 90 8.50 -3.30 6.16
C VAL A 90 9.80 -3.68 6.88
N ASN A 91 10.94 -3.35 6.29
CA ASN A 91 12.25 -3.58 6.88
C ASN A 91 12.83 -2.29 7.52
N LYS A 92 14.01 -2.41 8.15
CA LYS A 92 14.69 -1.26 8.78
C LYS A 92 15.17 -0.18 7.81
N LYS A 93 15.23 -0.48 6.50
CA LYS A 93 15.57 0.49 5.45
C LYS A 93 14.34 1.20 4.90
N LEU A 94 13.16 0.94 5.48
CA LEU A 94 11.85 1.43 5.05
C LEU A 94 11.41 0.90 3.67
N ASP A 95 12.07 -0.15 3.16
CA ASP A 95 11.60 -0.86 1.97
C ASP A 95 10.50 -1.85 2.38
N MET A 96 9.53 -2.08 1.49
CA MET A 96 8.27 -2.75 1.84
C MET A 96 7.84 -3.79 0.82
N ILE A 97 7.03 -4.73 1.30
CA ILE A 97 6.10 -5.47 0.43
C ILE A 97 4.69 -4.96 0.73
N LYS A 98 3.96 -4.63 -0.34
CA LYS A 98 2.57 -4.18 -0.31
C LYS A 98 1.73 -4.91 -1.37
N GLY A 99 0.43 -4.70 -1.36
CA GLY A 99 -0.48 -5.27 -2.35
C GLY A 99 -1.24 -6.51 -1.87
N GLY A 100 -1.22 -6.83 -0.57
CA GLY A 100 -2.09 -7.85 0.02
C GLY A 100 -3.58 -7.59 -0.23
N GLY A 101 -3.99 -6.31 -0.32
CA GLY A 101 -5.32 -5.85 -0.69
C GLY A 101 -5.60 -5.79 -2.20
N GLY A 102 -4.59 -5.98 -3.06
CA GLY A 102 -4.74 -5.94 -4.52
C GLY A 102 -4.73 -4.54 -5.14
N ALA A 103 -4.30 -3.50 -4.41
CA ALA A 103 -4.30 -2.11 -4.89
C ALA A 103 -2.88 -1.58 -5.23
N LEU A 104 -1.86 -2.46 -5.27
CA LEU A 104 -0.44 -2.12 -5.32
C LEU A 104 -0.07 -1.10 -6.41
N THR A 105 -0.62 -1.23 -7.60
CA THR A 105 -0.28 -0.35 -8.72
C THR A 105 -0.70 1.09 -8.45
N ARG A 106 -1.95 1.30 -8.05
CA ARG A 106 -2.44 2.64 -7.69
C ARG A 106 -1.78 3.16 -6.42
N GLU A 107 -1.55 2.30 -5.43
CA GLU A 107 -0.79 2.66 -4.21
C GLU A 107 0.61 3.18 -4.56
N LYS A 108 1.33 2.49 -5.48
CA LYS A 108 2.68 2.90 -5.88
C LYS A 108 2.66 4.20 -6.69
N ILE A 109 1.71 4.38 -7.60
CA ILE A 109 1.54 5.62 -8.36
C ILE A 109 1.29 6.79 -7.39
N VAL A 110 0.34 6.65 -6.48
CA VAL A 110 0.00 7.69 -5.48
C VAL A 110 1.21 8.00 -4.59
N ALA A 111 1.92 6.97 -4.10
CA ALA A 111 3.13 7.15 -3.29
C ALA A 111 4.26 7.86 -4.07
N SER A 112 4.48 7.50 -5.34
CA SER A 112 5.51 8.13 -6.18
C SER A 112 5.19 9.58 -6.58
N SER A 113 3.93 10.00 -6.46
CA SER A 113 3.47 11.37 -6.73
C SER A 113 3.56 12.29 -5.51
N ALA A 114 3.98 11.76 -4.35
CA ALA A 114 3.93 12.49 -3.09
C ALA A 114 5.27 13.11 -2.71
N LYS A 115 5.20 14.30 -2.08
CA LYS A 115 6.35 14.96 -1.43
C LYS A 115 6.81 14.21 -0.18
N LYS A 116 5.86 13.57 0.53
CA LYS A 116 6.12 12.81 1.75
C LYS A 116 5.23 11.57 1.81
N VAL A 117 5.83 10.43 2.15
CA VAL A 117 5.13 9.14 2.30
C VAL A 117 5.30 8.64 3.73
N ILE A 118 4.17 8.52 4.44
CA ILE A 118 4.09 7.95 5.79
C ILE A 118 3.43 6.58 5.70
N ILE A 119 4.07 5.60 6.29
CA ILE A 119 3.54 4.24 6.38
C ILE A 119 3.11 3.95 7.82
N VAL A 120 1.96 3.31 7.96
CA VAL A 120 1.40 2.90 9.25
C VAL A 120 1.23 1.38 9.28
N ALA A 121 1.81 0.73 10.27
CA ALA A 121 1.80 -0.73 10.41
C ALA A 121 1.70 -1.15 11.88
N ASP A 122 1.26 -2.36 12.14
CA ASP A 122 1.47 -3.00 13.44
C ASP A 122 2.82 -3.75 13.45
N GLU A 123 3.34 -4.09 14.64
CA GLU A 123 4.68 -4.69 14.77
C GLU A 123 4.85 -6.03 14.06
N THR A 124 3.74 -6.74 13.73
CA THR A 124 3.83 -8.00 13.00
C THR A 124 4.26 -7.83 11.54
N LYS A 125 4.24 -6.58 11.05
CA LYS A 125 4.68 -6.19 9.70
C LYS A 125 6.16 -5.81 9.64
N LEU A 126 6.80 -5.58 10.80
CA LEU A 126 8.22 -5.24 10.86
C LEU A 126 9.06 -6.51 10.74
N VAL A 127 9.87 -6.56 9.69
CA VAL A 127 10.73 -7.72 9.39
C VAL A 127 12.20 -7.33 9.29
N LYS A 128 13.10 -8.28 9.52
CA LYS A 128 14.54 -8.07 9.28
C LYS A 128 14.88 -8.13 7.79
N LYS A 129 14.19 -9.00 7.04
CA LYS A 129 14.40 -9.27 5.62
C LYS A 129 13.03 -9.48 4.96
N LEU A 130 12.81 -8.87 3.81
CA LEU A 130 11.58 -9.01 3.05
C LEU A 130 11.42 -10.42 2.47
N GLY A 131 10.17 -10.87 2.29
CA GLY A 131 9.84 -12.11 1.59
C GLY A 131 9.17 -13.18 2.44
N SER A 132 8.86 -12.93 3.72
CA SER A 132 7.96 -13.82 4.48
C SER A 132 6.52 -13.67 3.97
N PHE A 133 6.15 -12.49 3.54
CA PHE A 133 4.94 -12.24 2.76
C PHE A 133 5.27 -12.43 1.27
N LYS A 134 4.40 -13.14 0.53
CA LYS A 134 4.57 -13.31 -0.92
C LYS A 134 4.53 -11.96 -1.62
N VAL A 135 5.34 -11.78 -2.65
CA VAL A 135 5.35 -10.56 -3.46
C VAL A 135 4.15 -10.58 -4.40
N PRO A 136 3.16 -9.68 -4.25
CA PRO A 136 2.11 -9.57 -5.24
C PRO A 136 2.66 -8.92 -6.52
N VAL A 137 2.25 -9.46 -7.67
CA VAL A 137 2.57 -8.91 -8.99
C VAL A 137 1.28 -8.72 -9.76
N GLU A 138 1.00 -7.49 -10.19
CA GLU A 138 -0.15 -7.19 -11.05
C GLU A 138 0.22 -7.50 -12.50
N VAL A 139 -0.61 -8.32 -13.15
CA VAL A 139 -0.34 -8.86 -14.48
C VAL A 139 -1.53 -8.63 -15.40
N LEU A 140 -1.29 -8.14 -16.61
CA LEU A 140 -2.30 -8.07 -17.66
C LEU A 140 -2.85 -9.48 -17.95
N PRO A 141 -4.18 -9.70 -17.95
CA PRO A 141 -4.77 -11.04 -18.13
C PRO A 141 -4.28 -11.76 -19.37
N PHE A 142 -4.11 -11.07 -20.50
CA PHE A 142 -3.58 -11.63 -21.74
C PHE A 142 -2.16 -12.21 -21.60
N GLY A 143 -1.34 -11.61 -20.72
CA GLY A 143 0.06 -12.00 -20.49
C GLY A 143 0.28 -13.02 -19.38
N LEU A 144 -0.77 -13.50 -18.69
CA LEU A 144 -0.66 -14.27 -17.46
C LEU A 144 0.26 -15.50 -17.57
N ALA A 145 0.07 -16.33 -18.59
CA ALA A 145 0.86 -17.55 -18.77
C ALA A 145 2.36 -17.23 -18.98
N ARG A 146 2.66 -16.26 -19.86
CA ARG A 146 4.05 -15.86 -20.13
C ARG A 146 4.72 -15.23 -18.90
N ALA A 147 4.02 -14.31 -18.24
CA ALA A 147 4.54 -13.70 -17.00
C ALA A 147 4.81 -14.76 -15.92
N THR A 148 3.91 -15.74 -15.77
CA THR A 148 4.07 -16.84 -14.81
C THR A 148 5.32 -17.68 -15.11
N GLU A 149 5.60 -18.01 -16.37
CA GLU A 149 6.82 -18.76 -16.74
C GLU A 149 8.09 -17.94 -16.47
N CYS A 150 8.14 -16.66 -16.88
CA CYS A 150 9.28 -15.80 -16.60
C CYS A 150 9.53 -15.63 -15.07
N ILE A 151 8.47 -15.52 -14.28
CA ILE A 151 8.61 -15.44 -12.81
C ILE A 151 9.21 -16.72 -12.24
N LYS A 152 8.88 -17.90 -12.78
CA LYS A 152 9.52 -19.18 -12.39
C LYS A 152 11.00 -19.22 -12.77
N GLU A 153 11.36 -18.69 -13.95
CA GLU A 153 12.75 -18.57 -14.40
C GLU A 153 13.58 -17.69 -13.42
N LEU A 154 12.97 -16.70 -12.79
CA LEU A 154 13.56 -15.89 -11.72
C LEU A 154 13.57 -16.59 -10.34
N GLY A 155 13.18 -17.85 -10.25
CA GLY A 155 13.16 -18.65 -9.02
C GLY A 155 11.92 -18.46 -8.15
N GLY A 156 10.90 -17.72 -8.61
CA GLY A 156 9.65 -17.52 -7.90
C GLY A 156 8.68 -18.70 -8.03
N LYS A 157 7.79 -18.84 -7.07
CA LYS A 157 6.66 -19.80 -7.09
C LYS A 157 5.36 -19.01 -7.24
N PRO A 158 4.93 -18.69 -8.47
CA PRO A 158 3.76 -17.87 -8.72
C PRO A 158 2.46 -18.65 -8.47
N ILE A 159 1.48 -18.00 -7.85
CA ILE A 159 0.12 -18.53 -7.64
C ILE A 159 -0.86 -17.42 -8.03
N LEU A 160 -1.75 -17.69 -8.98
CA LEU A 160 -2.84 -16.78 -9.30
C LEU A 160 -3.71 -16.56 -8.07
N ARG A 161 -3.93 -15.28 -7.69
CA ARG A 161 -4.77 -14.96 -6.55
C ARG A 161 -6.23 -15.21 -6.87
N GLU A 162 -6.89 -16.02 -6.06
CA GLU A 162 -8.31 -16.29 -6.17
C GLU A 162 -9.14 -15.58 -5.09
N GLY A 163 -10.38 -15.25 -5.43
CA GLY A 163 -11.30 -14.61 -4.51
C GLY A 163 -11.79 -15.60 -3.43
N LYS A 164 -11.82 -15.19 -2.17
CA LYS A 164 -12.27 -16.06 -1.06
C LYS A 164 -13.74 -16.49 -1.15
N ARG A 165 -14.60 -15.68 -1.79
CA ARG A 165 -16.06 -15.92 -1.93
C ARG A 165 -16.55 -15.85 -3.37
N LYS A 166 -15.70 -15.43 -4.30
CA LYS A 166 -15.94 -15.39 -5.73
C LYS A 166 -15.12 -16.49 -6.38
N VAL A 167 -15.69 -17.25 -7.27
CA VAL A 167 -14.96 -18.25 -8.07
C VAL A 167 -14.12 -17.52 -9.13
N GLY A 168 -12.85 -17.92 -9.27
CA GLY A 168 -11.91 -17.39 -10.24
C GLY A 168 -10.98 -16.31 -9.68
N ALA A 169 -10.19 -15.73 -10.58
CA ALA A 169 -9.15 -14.77 -10.23
C ALA A 169 -9.69 -13.49 -9.58
N VAL A 170 -8.90 -12.93 -8.66
CA VAL A 170 -9.07 -11.55 -8.19
C VAL A 170 -8.75 -10.61 -9.35
N VAL A 171 -9.66 -9.69 -9.62
CA VAL A 171 -9.48 -8.61 -10.60
C VAL A 171 -9.23 -7.32 -9.85
N THR A 172 -8.15 -6.61 -10.22
CA THR A 172 -7.81 -5.31 -9.63
C THR A 172 -8.75 -4.21 -10.12
N ASP A 173 -8.69 -3.04 -9.48
CA ASP A 173 -9.42 -1.84 -9.93
C ASP A 173 -8.97 -1.36 -11.33
N ASN A 174 -7.88 -1.92 -11.86
CA ASN A 174 -7.35 -1.64 -13.20
C ASN A 174 -7.76 -2.70 -14.25
N GLY A 175 -8.53 -3.74 -13.84
CA GLY A 175 -8.94 -4.84 -14.72
C GLY A 175 -7.88 -5.93 -14.89
N ASN A 176 -6.81 -5.93 -14.10
CA ASN A 176 -5.71 -6.88 -14.17
C ASN A 176 -5.85 -8.01 -13.13
N TYR A 177 -5.00 -9.05 -13.25
CA TYR A 177 -4.91 -10.12 -12.28
C TYR A 177 -3.76 -9.88 -11.29
N ILE A 178 -3.81 -10.57 -10.14
CA ILE A 178 -2.71 -10.61 -9.17
C ILE A 178 -2.13 -12.01 -9.14
N VAL A 179 -0.82 -12.09 -9.27
CA VAL A 179 -0.03 -13.29 -9.02
C VAL A 179 0.74 -13.10 -7.72
N ASP A 180 0.49 -13.93 -6.72
CA ASP A 180 1.23 -13.95 -5.46
C ASP A 180 2.45 -14.84 -5.62
N VAL A 181 3.65 -14.27 -5.52
CA VAL A 181 4.90 -14.99 -5.78
C VAL A 181 5.68 -15.22 -4.50
N ASP A 182 5.96 -16.49 -4.20
CA ASP A 182 6.86 -16.88 -3.13
C ASP A 182 8.29 -16.99 -3.67
N PHE A 183 9.16 -16.06 -3.25
CA PHE A 183 10.59 -16.06 -3.50
C PHE A 183 11.40 -16.51 -2.27
N GLY A 184 10.72 -16.83 -1.14
CA GLY A 184 11.39 -16.94 0.15
C GLY A 184 11.93 -15.60 0.61
N LEU A 185 12.94 -15.61 1.50
CA LEU A 185 13.60 -14.39 1.96
C LEU A 185 14.49 -13.81 0.84
N ILE A 186 14.23 -12.58 0.46
CA ILE A 186 14.83 -11.94 -0.71
C ILE A 186 16.11 -11.20 -0.32
N ASP A 187 17.23 -11.56 -0.91
CA ASP A 187 18.53 -10.90 -0.67
C ASP A 187 18.63 -9.58 -1.41
N ASP A 188 18.43 -9.58 -2.72
CA ASP A 188 18.42 -8.39 -3.56
C ASP A 188 17.03 -8.14 -4.14
N TYR A 189 16.18 -7.52 -3.34
CA TYR A 189 14.83 -7.16 -3.77
C TYR A 189 14.81 -6.00 -4.78
N LYS A 190 15.89 -5.22 -4.91
CA LYS A 190 16.01 -4.15 -5.91
C LYS A 190 16.22 -4.74 -7.30
N GLU A 191 17.15 -5.67 -7.41
CA GLU A 191 17.40 -6.42 -8.66
C GLU A 191 16.17 -7.23 -9.04
N LEU A 192 15.54 -7.89 -8.07
CA LEU A 192 14.31 -8.65 -8.31
C LEU A 192 13.18 -7.78 -8.85
N ASP A 193 12.94 -6.59 -8.25
CA ASP A 193 11.92 -5.64 -8.72
C ASP A 193 12.16 -5.23 -10.17
N MET A 194 13.40 -4.89 -10.49
CA MET A 194 13.80 -4.52 -11.85
C MET A 194 13.54 -5.65 -12.85
N HIS A 195 13.95 -6.87 -12.54
CA HIS A 195 13.73 -8.01 -13.42
C HIS A 195 12.25 -8.34 -13.61
N LEU A 196 11.45 -8.27 -12.54
CA LEU A 196 10.00 -8.46 -12.62
C LEU A 196 9.33 -7.42 -13.53
N LYS A 197 9.74 -6.16 -13.41
CA LYS A 197 9.22 -5.04 -14.21
C LYS A 197 9.55 -5.15 -15.69
N LEU A 198 10.62 -5.86 -16.06
CA LEU A 198 11.01 -6.09 -17.45
C LEU A 198 10.20 -7.22 -18.13
N ILE A 199 9.40 -7.99 -17.39
CA ILE A 199 8.59 -9.06 -17.96
C ILE A 199 7.39 -8.46 -18.71
N PRO A 200 7.23 -8.73 -20.03
CA PRO A 200 6.06 -8.30 -20.77
C PRO A 200 4.76 -8.83 -20.14
N GLY A 201 3.81 -7.93 -19.87
CA GLY A 201 2.56 -8.26 -19.21
C GLY A 201 2.55 -8.03 -17.69
N VAL A 202 3.70 -7.85 -17.05
CA VAL A 202 3.76 -7.34 -15.68
C VAL A 202 3.46 -5.84 -15.72
N ILE A 203 2.48 -5.42 -14.93
CA ILE A 203 2.06 -4.02 -14.79
C ILE A 203 2.83 -3.37 -13.66
N GLU A 204 2.80 -4.02 -12.46
CA GLU A 204 3.51 -3.50 -11.28
C GLU A 204 3.80 -4.64 -10.30
N THR A 205 4.79 -4.43 -9.44
CA THR A 205 5.19 -5.35 -8.37
C THR A 205 4.83 -4.79 -6.99
N GLY A 206 4.66 -5.68 -6.02
CA GLY A 206 4.46 -5.32 -4.62
C GLY A 206 5.74 -4.93 -3.87
N LEU A 207 6.88 -4.80 -4.53
CA LEU A 207 8.12 -4.32 -3.94
C LEU A 207 8.15 -2.78 -3.99
N PHE A 208 8.06 -2.13 -2.84
CA PHE A 208 8.05 -0.67 -2.67
C PHE A 208 9.38 -0.23 -2.08
N ILE A 209 10.28 0.23 -2.93
CA ILE A 209 11.68 0.45 -2.61
C ILE A 209 11.98 1.95 -2.59
N GLY A 210 12.53 2.43 -1.47
CA GLY A 210 12.94 3.81 -1.31
C GLY A 210 11.80 4.84 -1.32
N LEU A 211 10.53 4.41 -1.23
CA LEU A 211 9.36 5.30 -1.31
C LEU A 211 8.97 5.88 0.06
N ALA A 212 9.00 5.10 1.13
CA ALA A 212 8.60 5.59 2.45
C ALA A 212 9.64 6.53 3.05
N ASP A 213 9.19 7.63 3.65
CA ASP A 213 10.02 8.59 4.39
C ASP A 213 9.92 8.35 5.89
N VAL A 214 8.73 8.00 6.37
CA VAL A 214 8.46 7.72 7.78
C VAL A 214 7.60 6.47 7.89
N VAL A 215 7.90 5.62 8.88
CA VAL A 215 7.08 4.47 9.23
C VAL A 215 6.73 4.54 10.71
N TYR A 216 5.43 4.53 11.02
CA TYR A 216 4.91 4.36 12.37
C TYR A 216 4.51 2.91 12.60
N VAL A 217 5.18 2.26 13.54
CA VAL A 217 4.92 0.86 13.91
C VAL A 217 4.22 0.82 15.27
N GLY A 218 2.97 0.39 15.28
CA GLY A 218 2.17 0.23 16.50
C GLY A 218 2.50 -1.07 17.22
N LYS A 219 2.80 -0.97 18.50
CA LYS A 219 3.04 -2.06 19.45
C LYS A 219 1.92 -2.16 20.48
N PRO A 220 1.87 -3.24 21.30
CA PRO A 220 0.92 -3.30 22.41
C PRO A 220 1.00 -2.10 23.35
N ASP A 221 2.21 -1.63 23.63
CA ASP A 221 2.56 -0.63 24.64
C ASP A 221 2.95 0.75 24.09
N GLY A 222 2.96 0.96 22.75
CA GLY A 222 3.37 2.24 22.19
C GLY A 222 3.49 2.28 20.68
N ILE A 223 4.26 3.25 20.20
CA ILE A 223 4.58 3.46 18.78
C ILE A 223 6.09 3.57 18.62
N ILE A 224 6.63 2.91 17.61
CA ILE A 224 7.98 3.18 17.11
C ILE A 224 7.85 4.05 15.86
N LYS A 225 8.64 5.12 15.80
CA LYS A 225 8.87 5.89 14.58
C LYS A 225 10.21 5.47 13.97
N MET A 226 10.20 5.20 12.68
CA MET A 226 11.40 5.04 11.85
C MET A 226 11.34 6.06 10.73
N GLU A 227 12.48 6.66 10.40
CA GLU A 227 12.61 7.66 9.32
C GLU A 227 13.95 7.54 8.62
N LYS A 228 14.02 8.03 7.36
CA LYS A 228 15.28 8.11 6.59
C LYS A 228 16.27 9.05 7.24
#